data_c94b97789d15c02d2713c34f072ceb2f
#
_entry.id   c94b97789d15c02d2713c34f072ceb2f
#
_cell.length_a   1.000
_cell.length_b   1.000
_cell.length_c   1.000
_cell.angle_alpha   90.00
_cell.angle_beta   90.00
_cell.angle_gamma   90.00
#
_symmetry.space_group_name_H-M   'P 1'
#
loop_
_entity.id
_entity.type
_entity.pdbx_description
1 polymer ?
#
loop_
_entity_poly.entity_id
_entity_poly.type
_entity_poly.pdbx_seq_one_letter_code
_entity_poly.pdbx_strand_id
1 'polypeptide(L)'
;MADILLKIKQLKKEGKIVGFTASTFELLHPGHIAMLSECKNFCDFLVVGILTDPTISRPDTKNKPIQTTFERFVQLQAVSYVDWIIPFDTEEDLEQMILLLKMQLKQMVIFT
;
A
#
# COMPACT_ATOMS: atom_id res chain seq x y z
N MET A 1 -6.32 -6.73 9.40
CA MET A 1 -4.94 -6.57 9.92
C MET A 1 -4.32 -7.86 10.48
N ALA A 2 -5.12 -8.74 11.11
CA ALA A 2 -4.56 -9.98 11.69
C ALA A 2 -3.84 -10.85 10.65
N ASP A 3 -4.43 -11.03 9.46
CA ASP A 3 -3.86 -11.88 8.42
C ASP A 3 -2.55 -11.34 7.86
N ILE A 4 -2.46 -10.03 7.65
CA ILE A 4 -1.23 -9.41 7.18
C ILE A 4 -0.13 -9.50 8.24
N LEU A 5 -0.47 -9.35 9.51
CA LEU A 5 0.51 -9.47 10.60
C LEU A 5 1.10 -10.87 10.68
N LEU A 6 0.29 -11.92 10.47
CA LEU A 6 0.78 -13.28 10.41
C LEU A 6 1.75 -13.47 9.24
N LYS A 7 1.40 -12.96 8.08
CA LYS A 7 2.27 -13.03 6.89
C LYS A 7 3.59 -12.28 7.13
N ILE A 8 3.53 -11.10 7.75
CA ILE A 8 4.69 -10.29 8.08
C ILE A 8 5.64 -11.05 9.03
N LYS A 9 5.10 -11.72 10.03
CA LYS A 9 5.91 -12.53 10.95
C LYS A 9 6.64 -13.65 10.22
N GLN A 10 5.96 -14.30 9.27
CA GLN A 10 6.58 -15.34 8.47
C GLN A 10 7.70 -14.78 7.60
N LEU A 11 7.47 -13.65 6.95
CA LEU A 11 8.46 -12.99 6.10
C LEU A 11 9.70 -12.56 6.91
N LYS A 12 9.48 -12.08 8.14
CA LYS A 12 10.58 -11.73 9.04
C LYS A 12 11.44 -12.95 9.35
N LYS A 13 10.84 -14.08 9.63
CA LYS A 13 11.56 -15.33 9.90
C LYS A 13 12.39 -15.77 8.69
N GLU A 14 11.88 -15.56 7.50
CA GLU A 14 12.54 -15.91 6.25
C GLU A 14 13.62 -14.89 5.84
N GLY A 15 13.76 -13.78 6.55
CA GLY A 15 14.71 -12.73 6.22
C GLY A 15 14.33 -11.92 4.99
N LYS A 16 13.05 -11.89 4.64
CA LYS A 16 12.56 -11.17 3.46
C LYS A 16 12.42 -9.68 3.71
N ILE A 17 12.64 -8.89 2.67
CA ILE A 17 12.47 -7.44 2.72
C ILE A 17 11.04 -7.09 2.30
N VAL A 18 10.34 -6.34 3.17
CA VAL A 18 8.99 -5.88 2.90
C VAL A 18 9.04 -4.42 2.46
N GLY A 19 8.45 -4.13 1.31
CA GLY A 19 8.28 -2.79 0.81
C GLY A 19 6.87 -2.28 1.06
N PHE A 20 6.72 -0.98 1.23
CA PHE A 20 5.43 -0.34 1.43
C PHE A 20 5.33 0.93 0.60
N THR A 21 4.23 1.09 -0.11
CA THR A 21 3.87 2.33 -0.79
C THR A 21 2.37 2.56 -0.64
N ALA A 22 1.92 3.80 -0.76
CA ALA A 22 0.51 4.14 -0.60
C ALA A 22 0.13 5.29 -1.52
N SER A 23 -1.07 5.21 -2.08
CA SER A 23 -1.64 6.25 -2.92
C SER A 23 -3.14 5.98 -3.11
N THR A 24 -3.82 6.88 -3.82
CA THR A 24 -5.21 6.69 -4.21
C THR A 24 -5.35 5.65 -5.32
N PHE A 25 -4.38 5.57 -6.22
CA PHE A 25 -4.38 4.69 -7.40
C PHE A 25 -5.65 4.84 -8.23
N GLU A 26 -6.06 6.08 -8.45
CA GLU A 26 -7.21 6.37 -9.28
C GLU A 26 -6.86 6.26 -10.76
N LEU A 27 -7.75 5.64 -11.55
CA LEU A 27 -7.58 5.48 -12.99
C LEU A 27 -6.20 4.92 -13.31
N LEU A 28 -5.95 3.71 -12.83
CA LEU A 28 -4.65 3.03 -12.96
C LEU A 28 -4.13 3.12 -14.40
N HIS A 29 -2.90 3.59 -14.56
CA HIS A 29 -2.28 3.79 -15.87
C HIS A 29 -0.83 3.31 -15.87
N PRO A 30 -0.15 3.32 -17.03
CA PRO A 30 1.22 2.79 -17.13
C PRO A 30 2.22 3.40 -16.15
N GLY A 31 2.06 4.67 -15.78
CA GLY A 31 2.91 5.30 -14.78
C GLY A 31 2.82 4.64 -13.41
N HIS A 32 1.62 4.28 -12.97
CA HIS A 32 1.42 3.54 -11.73
C HIS A 32 2.09 2.17 -11.80
N ILE A 33 1.92 1.47 -12.93
CA ILE A 33 2.51 0.14 -13.12
C ILE A 33 4.04 0.20 -13.09
N ALA A 34 4.63 1.17 -13.76
CA ALA A 34 6.07 1.36 -13.78
C ALA A 34 6.62 1.63 -12.37
N MET A 35 5.95 2.48 -11.59
CA MET A 35 6.33 2.79 -10.22
C MET A 35 6.26 1.55 -9.34
N LEU A 36 5.18 0.77 -9.44
CA LEU A 36 5.03 -0.46 -8.66
C LEU A 36 6.07 -1.50 -9.03
N SER A 37 6.40 -1.63 -10.31
CA SER A 37 7.47 -2.50 -10.79
C SER A 37 8.81 -2.12 -10.15
N GLU A 38 9.11 -0.82 -10.14
CA GLU A 38 10.35 -0.32 -9.54
C GLU A 38 10.40 -0.57 -8.04
N CYS A 39 9.30 -0.32 -7.32
CA CYS A 39 9.20 -0.64 -5.90
C CYS A 39 9.50 -2.13 -5.65
N LYS A 40 8.94 -3.01 -6.46
CA LYS A 40 9.13 -4.45 -6.31
C LYS A 40 10.59 -4.88 -6.50
N ASN A 41 11.36 -4.14 -7.29
CA ASN A 41 12.79 -4.44 -7.47
C ASN A 41 13.60 -4.28 -6.19
N PHE A 42 13.11 -3.52 -5.22
CA PHE A 42 13.82 -3.24 -3.96
C PHE A 42 13.29 -4.04 -2.77
N CYS A 43 12.34 -4.94 -2.99
CA CYS A 43 11.77 -5.74 -1.91
C CYS A 43 11.35 -7.12 -2.41
N ASP A 44 11.09 -8.01 -1.46
CA ASP A 44 10.59 -9.36 -1.75
C ASP A 44 9.07 -9.43 -1.72
N PHE A 45 8.46 -8.56 -0.92
CA PHE A 45 7.00 -8.55 -0.71
C PHE A 45 6.55 -7.10 -0.65
N LEU A 46 5.65 -6.71 -1.55
CA LEU A 46 5.18 -5.33 -1.65
C LEU A 46 3.78 -5.19 -1.10
N VAL A 47 3.66 -4.41 -0.04
CA VAL A 47 2.38 -4.02 0.57
C VAL A 47 2.00 -2.65 0.03
N VAL A 48 0.77 -2.53 -0.44
CA VAL A 48 0.27 -1.28 -1.02
C VAL A 48 -0.93 -0.80 -0.22
N GLY A 49 -0.84 0.43 0.29
CA GLY A 49 -1.96 1.12 0.92
C GLY A 49 -2.79 1.84 -0.13
N ILE A 50 -4.10 1.64 -0.10
CA ILE A 50 -5.01 2.34 -0.99
C ILE A 50 -5.87 3.32 -0.20
N LEU A 51 -5.73 4.60 -0.51
CA LEU A 51 -6.49 5.67 0.14
C LEU A 51 -7.93 5.67 -0.39
N THR A 52 -8.89 5.54 0.52
CA THR A 52 -10.31 5.44 0.13
C THR A 52 -10.85 6.76 -0.39
N ASP A 53 -10.64 7.86 0.34
CA ASP A 53 -11.11 9.19 -0.06
C ASP A 53 -10.11 10.26 0.41
N PRO A 54 -9.34 10.87 -0.50
CA PRO A 54 -8.37 11.90 -0.13
C PRO A 54 -9.02 13.18 0.42
N THR A 55 -10.32 13.39 0.23
CA THR A 55 -11.01 14.59 0.74
C THR A 55 -11.23 14.54 2.24
N ILE A 56 -11.13 13.39 2.89
CA ILE A 56 -11.29 13.27 4.34
C ILE A 56 -10.19 14.04 5.07
N SER A 57 -8.93 13.83 4.67
CA SER A 57 -7.78 14.53 5.27
C SER A 57 -7.49 15.88 4.61
N ARG A 58 -7.81 16.03 3.34
CA ARG A 58 -7.49 17.22 2.55
C ARG A 58 -8.71 17.71 1.74
N PRO A 59 -9.78 18.18 2.41
CA PRO A 59 -11.02 18.52 1.73
C PRO A 59 -10.89 19.72 0.77
N ASP A 60 -9.94 20.64 1.02
CA ASP A 60 -9.80 21.87 0.23
C ASP A 60 -8.90 21.69 -1.00
N THR A 61 -8.05 20.65 -1.03
CA THR A 61 -7.04 20.47 -2.08
C THR A 61 -7.23 19.22 -2.91
N LYS A 62 -8.12 18.33 -2.49
CA LYS A 62 -8.35 17.05 -3.18
C LYS A 62 -9.81 16.90 -3.58
N ASN A 63 -10.03 16.20 -4.66
CA ASN A 63 -11.36 15.82 -5.14
C ASN A 63 -11.65 14.38 -4.77
N LYS A 64 -12.95 14.05 -4.66
CA LYS A 64 -13.36 12.67 -4.47
C LYS A 64 -12.96 11.84 -5.69
N PRO A 65 -12.53 10.58 -5.50
CA PRO A 65 -12.21 9.70 -6.62
C PRO A 65 -13.42 9.46 -7.52
N ILE A 66 -13.17 9.33 -8.82
CA ILE A 66 -14.19 8.93 -9.80
C ILE A 66 -14.52 7.46 -9.63
N GLN A 67 -13.50 6.63 -9.43
CA GLN A 67 -13.68 5.20 -9.18
C GLN A 67 -13.93 4.93 -7.69
N THR A 68 -14.77 3.94 -7.40
CA THR A 68 -14.98 3.48 -6.03
C THR A 68 -13.70 2.82 -5.50
N THR A 69 -13.61 2.67 -4.18
CA THR A 69 -12.50 1.93 -3.56
C THR A 69 -12.45 0.49 -4.08
N PHE A 70 -13.61 -0.14 -4.25
CA PHE A 70 -13.69 -1.50 -4.78
C PHE A 70 -13.12 -1.59 -6.20
N GLU A 71 -13.51 -0.67 -7.07
CA GLU A 71 -13.00 -0.65 -8.45
C GLU A 71 -11.48 -0.48 -8.50
N ARG A 72 -10.95 0.43 -7.70
CA ARG A 72 -9.51 0.67 -7.60
C ARG A 72 -8.78 -0.54 -7.02
N PHE A 73 -9.37 -1.18 -6.02
CA PHE A 73 -8.84 -2.40 -5.40
C PHE A 73 -8.72 -3.54 -6.42
N VAL A 74 -9.79 -3.77 -7.20
CA VAL A 74 -9.81 -4.83 -8.20
C VAL A 74 -8.72 -4.62 -9.26
N GLN A 75 -8.56 -3.39 -9.74
CA GLN A 75 -7.54 -3.05 -10.72
C GLN A 75 -6.13 -3.25 -10.15
N LEU A 76 -5.90 -2.77 -8.94
CA LEU A 76 -4.60 -2.86 -8.29
C LEU A 76 -4.24 -4.32 -7.97
N GLN A 77 -5.22 -5.12 -7.58
CA GLN A 77 -5.03 -6.54 -7.28
C GLN A 77 -4.55 -7.33 -8.51
N ALA A 78 -4.91 -6.89 -9.70
CA ALA A 78 -4.50 -7.53 -10.94
C ALA A 78 -3.03 -7.24 -11.32
N VAL A 79 -2.38 -6.30 -10.67
CA VAL A 79 -0.99 -5.95 -10.93
C VAL A 79 -0.07 -6.98 -10.28
N SER A 80 0.76 -7.65 -11.07
CA SER A 80 1.59 -8.76 -10.61
C SER A 80 2.64 -8.37 -9.56
N TYR A 81 3.00 -7.09 -9.48
CA TYR A 81 4.00 -6.60 -8.53
C TYR A 81 3.47 -6.39 -7.12
N VAL A 82 2.14 -6.35 -6.97
CA VAL A 82 1.47 -6.09 -5.70
C VAL A 82 1.19 -7.40 -4.98
N ASP A 83 1.66 -7.53 -3.75
CA ASP A 83 1.49 -8.76 -2.97
C ASP A 83 0.36 -8.66 -1.94
N TRP A 84 0.11 -7.46 -1.41
CA TRP A 84 -0.94 -7.25 -0.43
C TRP A 84 -1.46 -5.82 -0.52
N ILE A 85 -2.78 -5.64 -0.38
CA ILE A 85 -3.42 -4.32 -0.43
C ILE A 85 -4.14 -4.07 0.89
N ILE A 86 -3.92 -2.88 1.47
CA ILE A 86 -4.57 -2.46 2.70
C ILE A 86 -5.28 -1.13 2.45
N PRO A 87 -6.62 -1.06 2.55
CA PRO A 87 -7.31 0.23 2.47
C PRO A 87 -7.13 1.04 3.74
N PHE A 88 -7.06 2.35 3.61
CA PHE A 88 -7.02 3.27 4.74
C PHE A 88 -7.79 4.54 4.39
N ASP A 89 -8.36 5.20 5.42
CA ASP A 89 -9.26 6.33 5.21
C ASP A 89 -8.57 7.67 5.42
N THR A 90 -7.63 7.76 6.37
CA THR A 90 -6.99 9.01 6.75
C THR A 90 -5.48 8.89 6.77
N GLU A 91 -4.80 10.05 6.75
CA GLU A 91 -3.33 10.08 6.88
C GLU A 91 -2.90 9.56 8.25
N GLU A 92 -3.71 9.76 9.29
CA GLU A 92 -3.44 9.22 10.62
C GLU A 92 -3.47 7.68 10.64
N ASP A 93 -4.46 7.10 9.96
CA ASP A 93 -4.55 5.64 9.81
C ASP A 93 -3.31 5.09 9.11
N LEU A 94 -2.83 5.80 8.09
CA LEU A 94 -1.61 5.43 7.36
C LEU A 94 -0.40 5.44 8.28
N GLU A 95 -0.23 6.48 9.08
CA GLU A 95 0.89 6.61 10.02
C GLU A 95 0.87 5.48 11.04
N GLN A 96 -0.29 5.16 11.60
CA GLN A 96 -0.44 4.08 12.57
C GLN A 96 -0.12 2.72 11.94
N MET A 97 -0.56 2.50 10.71
CA MET A 97 -0.30 1.26 9.98
C MET A 97 1.20 1.09 9.71
N ILE A 98 1.88 2.15 9.30
CA ILE A 98 3.33 2.13 9.05
C ILE A 98 4.09 1.82 10.34
N LEU A 99 3.72 2.46 11.46
CA LEU A 99 4.34 2.20 12.76
C LEU A 99 4.16 0.74 13.19
N LEU A 100 2.95 0.20 13.03
CA LEU A 100 2.67 -1.18 13.38
C LEU A 100 3.52 -2.15 12.55
N LEU A 101 3.64 -1.91 11.25
CA LEU A 101 4.46 -2.74 10.37
C LEU A 101 5.95 -2.64 10.73
N LYS A 102 6.44 -1.44 11.03
CA LYS A 102 7.84 -1.24 11.44
C LYS A 102 8.19 -1.99 12.72
N MET A 103 7.26 -2.04 13.67
CA MET A 103 7.46 -2.75 14.93
C MET A 103 7.63 -4.26 14.72
N GLN A 104 7.06 -4.82 13.65
CA GLN A 104 7.09 -6.23 13.34
C GLN A 104 8.24 -6.64 12.42
N LEU A 105 8.92 -5.68 11.79
CA LEU A 105 9.90 -5.96 10.73
C LEU A 105 11.27 -5.35 11.05
N LYS A 106 12.33 -6.13 10.78
CA LYS A 106 13.70 -5.61 10.85
C LYS A 106 14.07 -4.84 9.59
N GLN A 107 13.53 -5.26 8.45
CA GLN A 107 13.86 -4.66 7.15
C GLN A 107 12.57 -4.28 6.44
N MET A 108 12.26 -3.00 6.46
CA MET A 108 11.12 -2.43 5.75
C MET A 108 11.58 -1.21 4.97
N VAL A 109 11.19 -1.16 3.69
CA VAL A 109 11.48 -0.02 2.83
C VAL A 109 10.18 0.69 2.53
N ILE A 110 10.13 2.00 2.79
CA ILE A 110 8.95 2.83 2.49
C ILE A 110 9.26 3.66 1.25
N PHE A 111 8.40 3.54 0.25
CA PHE A 111 8.51 4.30 -1.00
C PHE A 111 7.55 5.49 -0.95
N THR A 112 8.03 6.65 -1.28
CA THR A 112 7.25 7.90 -1.27
C THR A 112 6.93 8.40 -2.68
#